data_572b8cfeeb7ad5d71160ed91f855a9a5
#
_entry.id   572b8cfeeb7ad5d71160ed91f855a9a5
#
_cell.length_a   1.000
_cell.length_b   1.000
_cell.length_c   1.000
_cell.angle_alpha   90.00
_cell.angle_beta   90.00
_cell.angle_gamma   90.00
#
_symmetry.space_group_name_H-M   'P 1'
#
loop_
_entity.id
_entity.type
_entity.pdbx_description
1 polymer ?
#
loop_
_entity_poly.entity_id
_entity_poly.type
_entity_poly.pdbx_seq_one_letter_code
_entity_poly.pdbx_strand_id
1 'polypeptide(L)'
;MRVDVLSREYPPEVYGGAGVHVAELVRALRARDDVEAHVHAFGAPRPEQPGEEGLTSSYADLAELSGANAALRTLGVDLAIAAGCAGTELVHSHTWYANMAGHLSALLYDVPHVVSAHSLEPLRPWKAEQLGGGYAISSWVERTSYEAAAAVIAVSAAMRDDVLASYPAIDPARVHVVHNGIDTADWSPRVDPARVRELGVDPDRPSVVFVGRITRQKGLIHLV
;
A
#
# COMPACT_ATOMS: atom_id res chain seq x y z
N MET A 1 12.40 -17.40 5.68
CA MET A 1 12.60 -16.44 4.58
C MET A 1 12.30 -15.04 5.11
N ARG A 2 13.25 -14.12 4.97
CA ARG A 2 13.02 -12.71 5.31
C ARG A 2 12.33 -11.98 4.16
N VAL A 3 11.20 -11.33 4.47
CA VAL A 3 10.41 -10.53 3.52
C VAL A 3 10.34 -9.09 4.03
N ASP A 4 10.82 -8.14 3.24
CA ASP A 4 10.71 -6.73 3.57
C ASP A 4 9.51 -6.12 2.85
N VAL A 5 8.50 -5.72 3.63
CA VAL A 5 7.25 -5.10 3.16
C VAL A 5 7.42 -3.58 3.19
N LEU A 6 7.30 -2.95 2.03
CA LEU A 6 7.55 -1.52 1.84
C LEU A 6 6.23 -0.79 1.63
N SER A 7 5.91 0.17 2.48
CA SER A 7 4.64 0.89 2.40
C SER A 7 4.74 2.34 2.90
N ARG A 8 3.97 3.21 2.27
CA ARG A 8 3.78 4.56 2.79
C ARG A 8 2.93 4.57 4.07
N GLU A 9 1.92 3.72 4.13
CA GLU A 9 0.97 3.64 5.22
C GLU A 9 1.19 2.39 6.04
N TYR A 10 1.39 2.57 7.34
CA TYR A 10 1.44 1.48 8.32
C TYR A 10 1.03 2.03 9.70
N PRO A 11 0.36 1.25 10.56
CA PRO A 11 -0.07 1.73 11.86
C PRO A 11 1.04 2.46 12.67
N PRO A 12 0.71 3.54 13.39
CA PRO A 12 -0.63 4.12 13.54
C PRO A 12 -1.05 5.05 12.38
N GLU A 13 -0.20 5.33 11.41
CA GLU A 13 -0.42 6.27 10.30
C GLU A 13 -1.08 5.57 9.12
N VAL A 14 -2.40 5.29 9.22
CA VAL A 14 -3.22 4.69 8.17
C VAL A 14 -4.35 5.64 7.80
N TYR A 15 -4.45 5.99 6.52
CA TYR A 15 -5.49 6.89 5.99
C TYR A 15 -6.24 6.31 4.78
N GLY A 16 -5.86 5.13 4.31
CA GLY A 16 -6.45 4.49 3.14
C GLY A 16 -6.52 2.96 3.24
N GLY A 17 -7.24 2.36 2.28
CA GLY A 17 -7.39 0.91 2.23
C GLY A 17 -6.07 0.15 2.01
N ALA A 18 -5.08 0.78 1.37
CA ALA A 18 -3.77 0.16 1.19
C ALA A 18 -3.05 -0.06 2.53
N GLY A 19 -3.11 0.93 3.43
CA GLY A 19 -2.49 0.80 4.75
C GLY A 19 -3.17 -0.27 5.63
N VAL A 20 -4.51 -0.35 5.56
CA VAL A 20 -5.26 -1.44 6.24
C VAL A 20 -4.83 -2.80 5.69
N HIS A 21 -4.77 -2.94 4.36
CA HIS A 21 -4.33 -4.17 3.72
C HIS A 21 -2.90 -4.56 4.15
N VAL A 22 -1.97 -3.61 4.15
CA VAL A 22 -0.57 -3.88 4.56
C VAL A 22 -0.49 -4.32 6.02
N ALA A 23 -1.24 -3.68 6.93
CA ALA A 23 -1.29 -4.08 8.33
C ALA A 23 -1.77 -5.53 8.50
N GLU A 24 -2.86 -5.90 7.83
CA GLU A 24 -3.41 -7.25 7.88
C GLU A 24 -2.50 -8.28 7.21
N LEU A 25 -1.88 -7.93 6.08
CA LEU A 25 -0.92 -8.78 5.40
C LEU A 25 0.29 -9.07 6.30
N VAL A 26 0.87 -8.04 6.90
CA VAL A 26 2.03 -8.19 7.81
C VAL A 26 1.66 -9.04 9.01
N ARG A 27 0.50 -8.83 9.63
CA ARG A 27 -0.02 -9.66 10.72
C ARG A 27 -0.10 -11.13 10.30
N ALA A 28 -0.64 -11.40 9.12
CA ALA A 28 -0.76 -12.76 8.60
C ALA A 28 0.60 -13.40 8.25
N LEU A 29 1.53 -12.62 7.72
CA LEU A 29 2.89 -13.09 7.42
C LEU A 29 3.67 -13.41 8.72
N ARG A 30 3.59 -12.53 9.73
CA ARG A 30 4.24 -12.74 11.04
C ARG A 30 3.66 -13.92 11.84
N ALA A 31 2.42 -14.33 11.55
CA ALA A 31 1.82 -15.53 12.13
C ALA A 31 2.35 -16.83 11.51
N ARG A 32 3.21 -16.76 10.50
CA ARG A 32 3.81 -17.93 9.83
C ARG A 32 5.20 -18.21 10.40
N ASP A 33 5.50 -19.48 10.66
CA ASP A 33 6.81 -19.90 11.19
C ASP A 33 7.94 -19.85 10.12
N ASP A 34 7.59 -19.81 8.83
CA ASP A 34 8.54 -19.86 7.71
C ASP A 34 8.85 -18.47 7.12
N VAL A 35 8.23 -17.40 7.63
CA VAL A 35 8.40 -16.02 7.15
C VAL A 35 8.74 -15.10 8.30
N GLU A 36 9.79 -14.30 8.11
CA GLU A 36 10.15 -13.17 8.96
C GLU A 36 9.81 -11.88 8.21
N ALA A 37 8.69 -11.24 8.56
CA ALA A 37 8.20 -10.06 7.87
C ALA A 37 8.68 -8.79 8.55
N HIS A 38 9.59 -8.06 7.88
CA HIS A 38 10.04 -6.72 8.24
C HIS A 38 9.20 -5.67 7.52
N VAL A 39 8.92 -4.56 8.19
CA VAL A 39 8.18 -3.43 7.59
C VAL A 39 9.09 -2.21 7.49
N HIS A 40 9.12 -1.62 6.32
CA HIS A 40 9.75 -0.32 6.08
C HIS A 40 8.65 0.68 5.70
N ALA A 41 8.34 1.59 6.62
CA ALA A 41 7.24 2.53 6.45
C ALA A 41 7.68 3.98 6.50
N PHE A 42 6.98 4.83 5.76
CA PHE A 42 7.18 6.27 5.82
C PHE A 42 6.70 6.83 7.16
N GLY A 43 7.27 7.95 7.58
CA GLY A 43 6.82 8.72 8.72
C GLY A 43 7.75 8.70 9.92
N ALA A 44 7.22 9.13 11.06
CA ALA A 44 7.95 9.21 12.32
C ALA A 44 8.26 7.82 12.90
N PRO A 45 9.26 7.71 13.78
CA PRO A 45 9.52 6.49 14.51
C PRO A 45 8.27 5.97 15.22
N ARG A 46 8.04 4.67 15.14
CA ARG A 46 6.90 3.97 15.74
C ARG A 46 7.31 3.31 17.04
N PRO A 47 6.39 3.24 18.04
CA PRO A 47 6.67 2.44 19.22
C PRO A 47 6.82 0.97 18.83
N GLU A 48 7.81 0.31 19.39
CA GLU A 48 7.97 -1.14 19.24
C GLU A 48 6.81 -1.88 19.91
N GLN A 49 6.38 -2.95 19.29
CA GLN A 49 5.35 -3.83 19.83
C GLN A 49 6.03 -5.03 20.52
N PRO A 50 5.58 -5.46 21.70
CA PRO A 50 6.15 -6.64 22.36
C PRO A 50 6.13 -7.86 21.44
N GLY A 51 7.30 -8.48 21.23
CA GLY A 51 7.50 -9.62 20.34
C GLY A 51 7.71 -9.27 18.88
N GLU A 52 7.76 -7.98 18.53
CA GLU A 52 8.01 -7.47 17.17
C GLU A 52 9.18 -6.46 17.13
N GLU A 53 10.06 -6.56 18.13
CA GLU A 53 11.21 -5.66 18.28
C GLU A 53 12.12 -5.72 17.05
N GLY A 54 12.43 -4.56 16.47
CA GLY A 54 13.26 -4.45 15.27
C GLY A 54 12.60 -4.85 13.94
N LEU A 55 11.35 -5.34 13.96
CA LEU A 55 10.64 -5.75 12.73
C LEU A 55 9.95 -4.61 11.99
N THR A 56 10.00 -3.39 12.53
CA THR A 56 9.39 -2.21 11.87
C THR A 56 10.33 -1.03 11.90
N SER A 57 10.73 -0.57 10.72
CA SER A 57 11.56 0.61 10.52
C SER A 57 10.74 1.77 9.95
N SER A 58 11.03 2.99 10.41
CA SER A 58 10.34 4.21 9.99
C SER A 58 11.32 5.17 9.32
N TYR A 59 10.88 5.82 8.24
CA TYR A 59 11.70 6.69 7.43
C TYR A 59 10.98 8.02 7.21
N ALA A 60 11.48 9.08 7.84
CA ALA A 60 10.97 10.43 7.68
C ALA A 60 11.50 11.08 6.38
N ASP A 61 10.82 12.14 5.94
CA ASP A 61 11.31 13.00 4.86
C ASP A 61 12.73 13.50 5.18
N LEU A 62 13.60 13.50 4.17
CA LEU A 62 14.95 14.05 4.31
C LEU A 62 14.86 15.60 4.49
N ALA A 63 15.55 16.12 5.49
CA ALA A 63 15.54 17.55 5.80
C ALA A 63 16.01 18.42 4.61
N GLU A 64 17.00 17.93 3.86
CA GLU A 64 17.56 18.57 2.66
C GLU A 64 16.53 18.74 1.54
N LEU A 65 15.47 17.93 1.53
CA LEU A 65 14.40 17.97 0.55
C LEU A 65 13.13 18.64 1.07
N SER A 66 13.15 19.28 2.25
CA SER A 66 11.96 19.86 2.89
C SER A 66 11.23 20.89 2.01
N GLY A 67 11.96 21.67 1.21
CA GLY A 67 11.41 22.62 0.24
C GLY A 67 11.13 22.04 -1.16
N ALA A 68 11.42 20.76 -1.38
CA ALA A 68 11.28 20.14 -2.69
C ALA A 68 9.84 19.70 -3.00
N ASN A 69 9.57 19.39 -4.28
CA ASN A 69 8.32 18.77 -4.70
C ASN A 69 8.08 17.46 -3.92
N ALA A 70 6.82 17.19 -3.58
CA ALA A 70 6.42 16.02 -2.80
C ALA A 70 6.89 14.68 -3.41
N ALA A 71 6.96 14.58 -4.73
CA ALA A 71 7.48 13.39 -5.40
C ALA A 71 8.99 13.19 -5.16
N LEU A 72 9.76 14.27 -5.13
CA LEU A 72 11.20 14.21 -4.81
C LEU A 72 11.43 13.82 -3.34
N ARG A 73 10.62 14.35 -2.41
CA ARG A 73 10.67 13.91 -1.02
C ARG A 73 10.39 12.43 -0.87
N THR A 74 9.38 11.92 -1.59
CA THR A 74 9.07 10.48 -1.65
C THR A 74 10.29 9.67 -2.10
N LEU A 75 10.94 10.06 -3.20
CA LEU A 75 12.14 9.38 -3.69
C LEU A 75 13.31 9.43 -2.68
N GLY A 76 13.45 10.53 -1.94
CA GLY A 76 14.43 10.62 -0.85
C GLY A 76 14.21 9.55 0.23
N VAL A 77 12.95 9.33 0.63
CA VAL A 77 12.59 8.26 1.57
C VAL A 77 12.83 6.89 0.95
N ASP A 78 12.49 6.69 -0.34
CA ASP A 78 12.75 5.43 -1.05
C ASP A 78 14.21 5.03 -1.04
N LEU A 79 15.14 5.99 -1.20
CA LEU A 79 16.58 5.73 -1.12
C LEU A 79 16.99 5.22 0.27
N ALA A 80 16.45 5.81 1.33
CA ALA A 80 16.74 5.40 2.70
C ALA A 80 16.14 4.01 3.00
N ILE A 81 14.93 3.73 2.52
CA ILE A 81 14.29 2.41 2.63
C ILE A 81 15.13 1.36 1.90
N ALA A 82 15.53 1.62 0.65
CA ALA A 82 16.33 0.68 -0.13
C ALA A 82 17.63 0.31 0.59
N ALA A 83 18.31 1.30 1.20
CA ALA A 83 19.49 1.03 2.02
C ALA A 83 19.18 0.16 3.25
N GLY A 84 17.99 0.31 3.85
CA GLY A 84 17.54 -0.47 5.00
C GLY A 84 17.15 -1.92 4.68
N CYS A 85 16.93 -2.27 3.41
CA CYS A 85 16.57 -3.63 2.98
C CYS A 85 17.77 -4.59 2.85
N ALA A 86 18.97 -4.20 3.28
CA ALA A 86 20.13 -5.09 3.23
C ALA A 86 19.87 -6.40 3.98
N GLY A 87 20.16 -7.52 3.33
CA GLY A 87 19.93 -8.87 3.88
C GLY A 87 18.52 -9.42 3.72
N THR A 88 17.62 -8.70 3.03
CA THR A 88 16.31 -9.25 2.62
C THR A 88 16.46 -10.40 1.62
N GLU A 89 15.50 -11.30 1.55
CA GLU A 89 15.42 -12.36 0.53
C GLU A 89 14.31 -12.07 -0.50
N LEU A 90 13.38 -11.16 -0.16
CA LEU A 90 12.31 -10.69 -1.03
C LEU A 90 11.85 -9.31 -0.58
N VAL A 91 11.60 -8.41 -1.50
CA VAL A 91 10.95 -7.12 -1.23
C VAL A 91 9.54 -7.10 -1.82
N HIS A 92 8.57 -6.62 -1.02
CA HIS A 92 7.18 -6.49 -1.43
C HIS A 92 6.71 -5.06 -1.22
N SER A 93 6.50 -4.32 -2.31
CA SER A 93 6.12 -2.90 -2.23
C SER A 93 4.64 -2.67 -2.54
N HIS A 94 4.10 -1.64 -1.88
CA HIS A 94 2.70 -1.23 -1.99
C HIS A 94 2.60 0.24 -2.38
N THR A 95 1.90 0.52 -3.47
CA THR A 95 1.71 1.84 -4.09
C THR A 95 3.00 2.45 -4.65
N TRP A 96 2.86 3.39 -5.58
CA TRP A 96 4.01 4.06 -6.22
C TRP A 96 4.96 4.73 -5.20
N TYR A 97 4.45 5.08 -4.03
CA TYR A 97 5.24 5.73 -2.97
C TYR A 97 6.42 4.89 -2.47
N ALA A 98 6.30 3.57 -2.49
CA ALA A 98 7.35 2.66 -2.03
C ALA A 98 7.90 1.75 -3.16
N ASN A 99 7.36 1.89 -4.37
CA ASN A 99 7.73 1.03 -5.49
C ASN A 99 9.18 1.26 -5.93
N MET A 100 9.68 2.50 -5.87
CA MET A 100 11.08 2.78 -6.24
C MET A 100 12.04 2.17 -5.21
N ALA A 101 11.72 2.20 -3.94
CA ALA A 101 12.52 1.51 -2.92
C ALA A 101 12.62 0.02 -3.21
N GLY A 102 11.49 -0.64 -3.54
CA GLY A 102 11.48 -2.05 -3.93
C GLY A 102 12.30 -2.34 -5.18
N HIS A 103 12.17 -1.51 -6.21
CA HIS A 103 12.95 -1.64 -7.44
C HIS A 103 14.46 -1.50 -7.20
N LEU A 104 14.87 -0.49 -6.42
CA LEU A 104 16.27 -0.28 -6.07
C LEU A 104 16.82 -1.42 -5.20
N SER A 105 16.05 -1.91 -4.24
CA SER A 105 16.45 -3.05 -3.40
C SER A 105 16.68 -4.31 -4.24
N ALA A 106 15.80 -4.58 -5.20
CA ALA A 106 15.97 -5.71 -6.12
C ALA A 106 17.27 -5.61 -6.92
N LEU A 107 17.60 -4.42 -7.42
CA LEU A 107 18.85 -4.20 -8.17
C LEU A 107 20.09 -4.29 -7.27
N LEU A 108 20.04 -3.73 -6.05
CA LEU A 108 21.19 -3.65 -5.15
C LEU A 108 21.54 -5.01 -4.53
N TYR A 109 20.55 -5.81 -4.23
CA TYR A 109 20.71 -7.04 -3.44
C TYR A 109 20.44 -8.32 -4.24
N ASP A 110 20.10 -8.19 -5.53
CA ASP A 110 19.77 -9.32 -6.43
C ASP A 110 18.64 -10.21 -5.85
N VAL A 111 17.57 -9.56 -5.39
CA VAL A 111 16.43 -10.24 -4.79
C VAL A 111 15.13 -9.98 -5.58
N PRO A 112 14.15 -10.89 -5.54
CA PRO A 112 12.89 -10.67 -6.23
C PRO A 112 12.11 -9.48 -5.61
N HIS A 113 11.55 -8.64 -6.50
CA HIS A 113 10.62 -7.58 -6.14
C HIS A 113 9.21 -7.99 -6.54
N VAL A 114 8.29 -8.01 -5.57
CA VAL A 114 6.85 -8.18 -5.75
C VAL A 114 6.16 -6.84 -5.58
N VAL A 115 5.22 -6.51 -6.47
CA VAL A 115 4.44 -5.27 -6.40
C VAL A 115 2.96 -5.59 -6.22
N SER A 116 2.28 -4.96 -5.27
CA SER A 116 0.82 -5.02 -5.15
C SER A 116 0.13 -3.83 -5.79
N ALA A 117 -0.74 -4.11 -6.77
CA ALA A 117 -1.53 -3.12 -7.49
C ALA A 117 -2.82 -2.80 -6.73
N HIS A 118 -2.83 -1.68 -5.99
CA HIS A 118 -4.03 -1.14 -5.30
C HIS A 118 -4.74 -0.09 -6.13
N SER A 119 -4.03 0.59 -7.01
CA SER A 119 -4.49 1.57 -8.00
C SER A 119 -3.36 1.81 -8.99
N LEU A 120 -3.68 2.31 -10.17
CA LEU A 120 -2.70 2.59 -11.22
C LEU A 120 -2.70 4.08 -11.56
N GLU A 121 -1.51 4.68 -11.70
CA GLU A 121 -1.38 6.09 -12.03
C GLU A 121 -2.02 6.45 -13.40
N PRO A 122 -1.90 5.65 -14.47
CA PRO A 122 -2.57 5.93 -15.74
C PRO A 122 -4.09 6.02 -15.64
N LEU A 123 -4.72 5.34 -14.70
CA LEU A 123 -6.17 5.37 -14.47
C LEU A 123 -6.61 6.51 -13.53
N ARG A 124 -5.69 7.39 -13.17
CA ARG A 124 -5.91 8.51 -12.25
C ARG A 124 -5.45 9.86 -12.83
N PRO A 125 -5.87 10.21 -14.07
CA PRO A 125 -5.36 11.40 -14.77
C PRO A 125 -5.63 12.71 -14.02
N TRP A 126 -6.66 12.76 -13.17
CA TRP A 126 -6.93 13.92 -12.30
C TRP A 126 -5.81 14.21 -11.30
N LYS A 127 -4.91 13.26 -11.02
CA LYS A 127 -3.73 13.50 -10.20
C LYS A 127 -2.73 14.46 -10.85
N ALA A 128 -2.70 14.55 -12.16
CA ALA A 128 -1.84 15.52 -12.85
C ALA A 128 -2.17 16.98 -12.43
N GLU A 129 -3.46 17.28 -12.20
CA GLU A 129 -3.89 18.59 -11.69
C GLU A 129 -3.44 18.83 -10.24
N GLN A 130 -3.38 17.77 -9.43
CA GLN A 130 -3.03 17.86 -8.01
C GLN A 130 -1.52 17.85 -7.76
N LEU A 131 -0.76 17.10 -8.53
CA LEU A 131 0.67 16.86 -8.32
C LEU A 131 1.58 17.64 -9.27
N GLY A 132 1.00 18.26 -10.32
CA GLY A 132 1.78 18.93 -11.35
C GLY A 132 2.87 18.03 -11.92
N GLY A 133 4.14 18.51 -11.96
CA GLY A 133 5.29 17.73 -12.43
C GLY A 133 5.56 16.46 -11.64
N GLY A 134 5.09 16.38 -10.40
CA GLY A 134 5.19 15.18 -9.57
C GLY A 134 4.42 13.98 -10.13
N TYR A 135 3.36 14.20 -10.92
CA TYR A 135 2.63 13.13 -11.59
C TYR A 135 3.47 12.40 -12.65
N ALA A 136 4.31 13.10 -13.36
CA ALA A 136 5.23 12.48 -14.32
C ALA A 136 6.24 11.55 -13.59
N ILE A 137 6.69 11.96 -12.40
CA ILE A 137 7.59 11.15 -11.57
C ILE A 137 6.85 9.92 -11.04
N SER A 138 5.66 10.07 -10.44
CA SER A 138 4.91 8.93 -9.90
C SER A 138 4.56 7.91 -10.99
N SER A 139 4.17 8.37 -12.18
CA SER A 139 3.87 7.51 -13.32
C SER A 139 5.12 6.78 -13.85
N TRP A 140 6.27 7.45 -13.86
CA TRP A 140 7.54 6.84 -14.25
C TRP A 140 7.98 5.78 -13.22
N VAL A 141 7.93 6.09 -11.93
CA VAL A 141 8.26 5.16 -10.84
C VAL A 141 7.39 3.91 -10.91
N GLU A 142 6.07 4.09 -11.03
CA GLU A 142 5.13 2.98 -11.09
C GLU A 142 5.42 2.09 -12.29
N ARG A 143 5.54 2.65 -13.50
CA ARG A 143 5.85 1.90 -14.71
C ARG A 143 7.16 1.12 -14.57
N THR A 144 8.25 1.79 -14.18
CA THR A 144 9.57 1.18 -14.04
C THR A 144 9.55 0.00 -13.09
N SER A 145 8.89 0.16 -11.95
CA SER A 145 8.80 -0.88 -10.93
C SER A 145 7.95 -2.06 -11.38
N TYR A 146 6.82 -1.82 -12.01
CA TYR A 146 5.92 -2.88 -12.49
C TYR A 146 6.53 -3.69 -13.63
N GLU A 147 7.15 -3.03 -14.61
CA GLU A 147 7.79 -3.71 -15.75
C GLU A 147 8.99 -4.56 -15.32
N ALA A 148 9.72 -4.14 -14.29
CA ALA A 148 10.88 -4.84 -13.75
C ALA A 148 10.55 -5.89 -12.67
N ALA A 149 9.36 -5.83 -12.05
CA ALA A 149 8.99 -6.71 -10.94
C ALA A 149 9.04 -8.20 -11.32
N ALA A 150 9.49 -9.03 -10.39
CA ALA A 150 9.44 -10.49 -10.53
C ALA A 150 7.98 -10.99 -10.58
N ALA A 151 7.09 -10.36 -9.82
CA ALA A 151 5.65 -10.62 -9.87
C ALA A 151 4.84 -9.36 -9.53
N VAL A 152 3.64 -9.26 -10.10
CA VAL A 152 2.65 -8.23 -9.79
C VAL A 152 1.41 -8.90 -9.22
N ILE A 153 1.02 -8.51 -8.02
CA ILE A 153 -0.23 -8.95 -7.39
C ILE A 153 -1.33 -7.94 -7.73
N ALA A 154 -2.33 -8.38 -8.46
CA ALA A 154 -3.55 -7.63 -8.74
C ALA A 154 -4.64 -8.03 -7.74
N VAL A 155 -5.26 -7.07 -7.06
CA VAL A 155 -6.27 -7.32 -6.01
C VAL A 155 -7.62 -7.82 -6.55
N SER A 156 -7.79 -7.87 -7.88
CA SER A 156 -8.97 -8.42 -8.56
C SER A 156 -8.64 -8.79 -10.01
N ALA A 157 -9.51 -9.56 -10.66
CA ALA A 157 -9.40 -9.84 -12.09
C ALA A 157 -9.43 -8.56 -12.94
N ALA A 158 -10.33 -7.63 -12.62
CA ALA A 158 -10.39 -6.33 -13.29
C ALA A 158 -9.08 -5.55 -13.13
N MET A 159 -8.48 -5.52 -11.94
CA MET A 159 -7.17 -4.89 -11.71
C MET A 159 -6.07 -5.56 -12.53
N ARG A 160 -6.12 -6.88 -12.71
CA ARG A 160 -5.17 -7.59 -13.59
C ARG A 160 -5.28 -7.12 -15.04
N ASP A 161 -6.50 -6.99 -15.54
CA ASP A 161 -6.74 -6.50 -16.89
C ASP A 161 -6.27 -5.04 -17.04
N ASP A 162 -6.53 -4.21 -16.05
CA ASP A 162 -6.07 -2.82 -15.98
C ASP A 162 -4.53 -2.72 -15.98
N VAL A 163 -3.82 -3.58 -15.22
CA VAL A 163 -2.35 -3.64 -15.20
C VAL A 163 -1.82 -3.97 -16.59
N LEU A 164 -2.34 -5.02 -17.23
CA LEU A 164 -1.90 -5.46 -18.56
C LEU A 164 -2.20 -4.44 -19.66
N ALA A 165 -3.32 -3.75 -19.55
CA ALA A 165 -3.68 -2.66 -20.45
C ALA A 165 -2.78 -1.42 -20.27
N SER A 166 -2.45 -1.08 -19.02
CA SER A 166 -1.63 0.09 -18.68
C SER A 166 -0.14 -0.11 -18.97
N TYR A 167 0.34 -1.35 -18.82
CA TYR A 167 1.75 -1.72 -18.94
C TYR A 167 1.93 -2.95 -19.83
N PRO A 168 1.76 -2.79 -21.15
CA PRO A 168 1.76 -3.93 -22.09
C PRO A 168 3.12 -4.63 -22.25
N ALA A 169 4.19 -4.08 -21.70
CA ALA A 169 5.49 -4.72 -21.65
C ALA A 169 5.60 -5.81 -20.57
N ILE A 170 4.63 -5.89 -19.64
CA ILE A 170 4.62 -6.90 -18.59
C ILE A 170 4.17 -8.25 -19.18
N ASP A 171 4.94 -9.30 -18.92
CA ASP A 171 4.52 -10.66 -19.21
C ASP A 171 3.26 -11.02 -18.39
N PRO A 172 2.13 -11.37 -19.01
CA PRO A 172 0.91 -11.74 -18.32
C PRO A 172 1.07 -12.90 -17.30
N ALA A 173 2.08 -13.74 -17.49
CA ALA A 173 2.41 -14.84 -16.55
C ALA A 173 2.94 -14.32 -15.19
N ARG A 174 3.46 -13.08 -15.14
CA ARG A 174 3.91 -12.44 -13.90
C ARG A 174 2.79 -11.72 -13.14
N VAL A 175 1.58 -11.60 -13.70
CA VAL A 175 0.47 -10.89 -13.05
C VAL A 175 -0.52 -11.89 -12.44
N HIS A 176 -0.56 -11.92 -11.11
CA HIS A 176 -1.35 -12.87 -10.34
C HIS A 176 -2.51 -12.17 -9.63
N VAL A 177 -3.70 -12.78 -9.65
CA VAL A 177 -4.85 -12.27 -8.90
C VAL A 177 -4.83 -12.85 -7.50
N VAL A 178 -4.66 -11.97 -6.50
CA VAL A 178 -4.79 -12.32 -5.08
C VAL A 178 -5.71 -11.29 -4.43
N HIS A 179 -6.91 -11.72 -4.03
CA HIS A 179 -7.88 -10.83 -3.41
C HIS A 179 -7.42 -10.39 -2.02
N ASN A 180 -7.76 -9.16 -1.63
CA ASN A 180 -7.59 -8.72 -0.26
C ASN A 180 -8.44 -9.60 0.67
N GLY A 181 -7.82 -10.10 1.73
CA GLY A 181 -8.50 -10.85 2.79
C GLY A 181 -8.91 -9.95 3.95
N ILE A 182 -9.80 -10.47 4.79
CA ILE A 182 -10.12 -9.92 6.10
C ILE A 182 -10.19 -11.04 7.13
N ASP A 183 -9.90 -10.71 8.39
CA ASP A 183 -10.15 -11.63 9.49
C ASP A 183 -11.66 -11.65 9.80
N THR A 184 -12.32 -12.76 9.47
CA THR A 184 -13.78 -12.90 9.65
C THR A 184 -14.18 -12.99 11.12
N ALA A 185 -13.26 -13.32 12.03
CA ALA A 185 -13.52 -13.30 13.47
C ALA A 185 -13.59 -11.86 14.00
N ASP A 186 -12.68 -11.00 13.53
CA ASP A 186 -12.67 -9.58 13.90
C ASP A 186 -13.87 -8.82 13.29
N TRP A 187 -14.26 -9.22 12.07
CA TRP A 187 -15.36 -8.59 11.31
C TRP A 187 -16.69 -9.31 11.44
N SER A 188 -16.85 -10.18 12.44
CA SER A 188 -18.17 -10.76 12.71
C SER A 188 -19.11 -9.72 13.31
N PRO A 189 -20.38 -9.67 12.87
CA PRO A 189 -21.32 -8.66 13.33
C PRO A 189 -21.63 -8.84 14.83
N ARG A 190 -21.26 -7.85 15.61
CA ARG A 190 -21.67 -7.69 17.01
C ARG A 190 -22.65 -6.53 17.08
N VAL A 191 -23.91 -6.83 16.77
CA VAL A 191 -24.95 -5.79 16.76
C VAL A 191 -25.39 -5.52 18.18
N ASP A 192 -25.15 -4.32 18.68
CA ASP A 192 -25.78 -3.76 19.86
C ASP A 192 -26.84 -2.73 19.41
N PRO A 193 -28.15 -3.09 19.45
CA PRO A 193 -29.21 -2.17 19.03
C PRO A 193 -29.25 -0.88 19.86
N ALA A 194 -28.84 -0.92 21.13
CA ALA A 194 -28.81 0.27 21.98
C ALA A 194 -27.77 1.26 21.45
N ARG A 195 -26.57 0.76 21.11
CA ARG A 195 -25.50 1.56 20.53
C ARG A 195 -25.88 2.16 19.18
N VAL A 196 -26.61 1.41 18.35
CA VAL A 196 -27.11 1.91 17.06
C VAL A 196 -28.09 3.07 17.27
N ARG A 197 -29.00 2.96 18.24
CA ARG A 197 -29.95 4.03 18.59
C ARG A 197 -29.26 5.29 19.13
N GLU A 198 -28.20 5.14 19.92
CA GLU A 198 -27.39 6.28 20.40
C GLU A 198 -26.79 7.10 19.26
N LEU A 199 -26.50 6.46 18.12
CA LEU A 199 -26.03 7.13 16.91
C LEU A 199 -27.14 7.79 16.08
N GLY A 200 -28.39 7.77 16.56
CA GLY A 200 -29.54 8.33 15.88
C GLY A 200 -30.09 7.47 14.74
N VAL A 201 -29.68 6.22 14.67
CA VAL A 201 -30.16 5.26 13.66
C VAL A 201 -31.20 4.33 14.28
N ASP A 202 -32.32 4.14 13.61
CA ASP A 202 -33.37 3.17 14.01
C ASP A 202 -32.97 1.77 13.49
N PRO A 203 -32.62 0.81 14.37
CA PRO A 203 -32.20 -0.53 13.95
C PRO A 203 -33.34 -1.36 13.35
N ASP A 204 -34.62 -0.95 13.54
CA ASP A 204 -35.78 -1.65 13.03
C ASP A 204 -36.18 -1.17 11.60
N ARG A 205 -35.45 -0.18 11.06
CA ARG A 205 -35.65 0.34 9.70
C ARG A 205 -34.48 0.00 8.80
N PRO A 206 -34.72 -0.32 7.52
CA PRO A 206 -33.64 -0.43 6.53
C PRO A 206 -32.82 0.87 6.46
N SER A 207 -31.49 0.75 6.49
CA SER A 207 -30.60 1.89 6.35
C SER A 207 -29.55 1.62 5.26
N VAL A 208 -29.18 2.68 4.54
CA VAL A 208 -28.06 2.68 3.60
C VAL A 208 -26.92 3.42 4.26
N VAL A 209 -25.79 2.74 4.41
CA VAL A 209 -24.63 3.27 5.10
C VAL A 209 -23.50 3.51 4.09
N PHE A 210 -22.92 4.71 4.11
CA PHE A 210 -21.71 5.04 3.38
C PHE A 210 -20.56 5.17 4.37
N VAL A 211 -19.50 4.40 4.15
CA VAL A 211 -18.24 4.48 4.91
C VAL A 211 -17.10 4.77 3.95
N GLY A 212 -16.45 5.92 4.11
CA GLY A 212 -15.35 6.28 3.24
C GLY A 212 -15.02 7.77 3.27
N ARG A 213 -13.97 8.15 2.55
CA ARG A 213 -13.61 9.57 2.41
C ARG A 213 -14.66 10.29 1.56
N ILE A 214 -15.05 11.50 1.94
CA ILE A 214 -15.93 12.36 1.14
C ILE A 214 -15.09 12.96 0.01
N THR A 215 -14.99 12.24 -1.09
CA THR A 215 -14.25 12.64 -2.29
C THR A 215 -15.05 12.31 -3.54
N ARG A 216 -14.80 13.05 -4.64
CA ARG A 216 -15.45 12.80 -5.93
C ARG A 216 -15.28 11.35 -6.39
N GLN A 217 -14.09 10.76 -6.17
CA GLN A 217 -13.77 9.37 -6.51
C GLN A 217 -14.72 8.35 -5.82
N LYS A 218 -15.20 8.66 -4.62
CA LYS A 218 -16.09 7.76 -3.86
C LYS A 218 -17.56 7.87 -4.25
N GLY A 219 -17.90 8.83 -5.11
CA GLY A 219 -19.21 8.92 -5.74
C GLY A 219 -20.39 9.18 -4.80
N LEU A 220 -20.16 9.77 -3.62
CA LEU A 220 -21.25 10.05 -2.66
C LEU A 220 -22.41 10.84 -3.28
N ILE A 221 -22.14 11.71 -4.25
CA ILE A 221 -23.15 12.47 -4.98
C ILE A 221 -24.13 11.59 -5.76
N HIS A 222 -23.78 10.35 -6.03
CA HIS A 222 -24.66 9.39 -6.72
C HIS A 222 -25.49 8.55 -5.75
N LEU A 223 -25.25 8.68 -4.45
CA LEU A 223 -25.98 7.98 -3.40
C LEU A 223 -27.16 8.80 -2.86
N VAL A 224 -27.11 10.13 -3.02
CA VAL A 224 -28.10 11.10 -2.49
C VAL A 224 -29.14 11.47 -3.53
#